data_280a8742259fd81f71c6dce12c4622cb
#
_entry.id   280a8742259fd81f71c6dce12c4622cb
#
_cell.length_a   1.000
_cell.length_b   1.000
_cell.length_c   1.000
_cell.angle_alpha   90.00
_cell.angle_beta   90.00
_cell.angle_gamma   90.00
#
_symmetry.space_group_name_H-M   'P 1'
#
loop_
_entity.id
_entity.type
_entity.pdbx_description
1 polymer ?
#
loop_
_entity_poly.entity_id
_entity_poly.type
_entity_poly.pdbx_seq_one_letter_code
_entity_poly.pdbx_strand_id
1 'polypeptide(L)'
;ADQVDTSRTSDMSMAMIIKRGDQQLVRFMAMKKKKFPDSEKQHIRFLEPGDIRNTAYLTWSYRDINKDDDMWVYMPAESLVRRISGGSKKGSFMRSDYANEDISRREVDKDTYTLLPDEALSGVDCHVLEAKAVFPEKTNYSKRIIWIRKDIWLPAKIDFYDQGGNRCKELVFGGYKEIQGIWSATRQRMRTVGSDSETIMEIREVAYNTPIAEDIFLPQDLKR
;
A
#
# COMPACT_ATOMS: atom_id res chain seq x y z
N ALA A 1 6.34 14.25 4.87
CA ALA A 1 5.25 13.26 4.80
C ALA A 1 5.59 11.97 5.55
N ASP A 2 6.79 11.41 5.38
CA ASP A 2 7.16 10.14 6.03
C ASP A 2 7.16 10.19 7.58
N GLN A 3 7.41 11.36 8.16
CA GLN A 3 7.43 11.58 9.62
C GLN A 3 6.04 11.87 10.23
N VAL A 4 5.00 12.01 9.43
CA VAL A 4 3.64 12.34 9.91
C VAL A 4 2.99 11.14 10.60
N ASP A 5 3.25 9.92 10.12
CA ASP A 5 2.81 8.71 10.80
C ASP A 5 3.76 8.37 11.95
N THR A 6 3.40 8.83 13.14
CA THR A 6 4.14 8.57 14.39
C THR A 6 3.74 7.26 15.06
N SER A 7 2.78 6.49 14.50
CA SER A 7 2.35 5.23 15.09
C SER A 7 3.47 4.20 15.11
N ARG A 8 3.51 3.39 16.18
CA ARG A 8 4.38 2.20 16.27
C ARG A 8 3.67 0.96 15.77
N THR A 9 2.37 0.90 15.99
CA THR A 9 1.49 -0.18 15.54
C THR A 9 0.20 0.40 14.99
N SER A 10 -0.43 -0.32 14.07
CA SER A 10 -1.81 -0.05 13.64
C SER A 10 -2.57 -1.35 13.42
N ASP A 11 -3.80 -1.39 13.94
CA ASP A 11 -4.77 -2.48 13.75
C ASP A 11 -5.97 -1.91 13.01
N MET A 12 -6.25 -2.42 11.81
CA MET A 12 -7.24 -1.85 10.90
C MET A 12 -8.21 -2.91 10.40
N SER A 13 -9.48 -2.54 10.33
CA SER A 13 -10.49 -3.22 9.53
C SER A 13 -10.70 -2.44 8.24
N MET A 14 -10.67 -3.12 7.10
CA MET A 14 -10.67 -2.49 5.78
C MET A 14 -11.64 -3.18 4.82
N ALA A 15 -12.15 -2.40 3.87
CA ALA A 15 -12.82 -2.90 2.69
C ALA A 15 -11.97 -2.62 1.43
N MET A 16 -11.90 -3.60 0.53
CA MET A 16 -11.34 -3.46 -0.81
C MET A 16 -12.46 -3.69 -1.82
N ILE A 17 -12.78 -2.66 -2.59
CA ILE A 17 -13.85 -2.64 -3.59
C ILE A 17 -13.20 -2.57 -4.96
N ILE A 18 -13.31 -3.65 -5.74
CA ILE A 18 -12.79 -3.75 -7.11
C ILE A 18 -13.95 -3.55 -8.06
N LYS A 19 -13.83 -2.58 -8.98
CA LYS A 19 -14.81 -2.31 -10.01
C LYS A 19 -14.22 -2.55 -11.39
N ARG A 20 -14.97 -3.19 -12.28
CA ARG A 20 -14.63 -3.42 -13.69
C ARG A 20 -15.89 -3.32 -14.52
N GLY A 21 -16.05 -2.20 -15.24
CA GLY A 21 -17.33 -1.88 -15.83
C GLY A 21 -18.44 -1.88 -14.78
N ASP A 22 -19.54 -2.60 -15.08
CA ASP A 22 -20.69 -2.73 -14.17
C ASP A 22 -20.50 -3.75 -13.03
N GLN A 23 -19.37 -4.49 -13.04
CA GLN A 23 -19.10 -5.50 -12.02
C GLN A 23 -18.40 -4.90 -10.82
N GLN A 24 -18.84 -5.30 -9.63
CA GLN A 24 -18.21 -4.91 -8.36
C GLN A 24 -17.97 -6.14 -7.49
N LEU A 25 -16.77 -6.22 -6.96
CA LEU A 25 -16.35 -7.23 -5.98
C LEU A 25 -15.91 -6.54 -4.70
N VAL A 26 -16.50 -6.90 -3.58
CA VAL A 26 -16.16 -6.35 -2.26
C VAL A 26 -15.49 -7.43 -1.43
N ARG A 27 -14.39 -7.06 -0.77
CA ARG A 27 -13.60 -7.91 0.13
C ARG A 27 -13.38 -7.19 1.44
N PHE A 28 -13.53 -7.91 2.55
CA PHE A 28 -13.19 -7.40 3.87
C PHE A 28 -11.91 -8.04 4.36
N MET A 29 -11.07 -7.25 5.00
CA MET A 29 -9.78 -7.70 5.50
C MET A 29 -9.39 -7.00 6.80
N ALA A 30 -8.66 -7.70 7.64
CA ALA A 30 -7.91 -7.13 8.76
C ALA A 30 -6.48 -6.87 8.32
N MET A 31 -5.93 -5.72 8.70
CA MET A 31 -4.54 -5.36 8.45
C MET A 31 -3.89 -4.93 9.76
N LYS A 32 -2.77 -5.54 10.09
CA LYS A 32 -1.95 -5.18 11.25
C LYS A 32 -0.57 -4.78 10.80
N LYS A 33 -0.05 -3.68 11.35
CA LYS A 33 1.32 -3.20 11.08
C LYS A 33 2.06 -2.97 12.38
N LYS A 34 3.36 -3.20 12.32
CA LYS A 34 4.28 -2.90 13.43
C LYS A 34 5.62 -2.43 12.88
N LYS A 35 6.11 -1.31 13.43
CA LYS A 35 7.45 -0.79 13.14
C LYS A 35 8.45 -1.47 14.06
N PHE A 36 9.50 -2.04 13.47
CA PHE A 36 10.69 -2.58 14.13
C PHE A 36 11.89 -1.66 13.87
N PRO A 37 13.00 -1.83 14.58
CA PRO A 37 14.18 -0.97 14.38
C PRO A 37 14.72 -0.99 12.94
N ASP A 38 14.65 -2.14 12.25
CA ASP A 38 15.21 -2.38 10.91
C ASP A 38 14.16 -2.50 9.80
N SER A 39 12.88 -2.57 10.15
CA SER A 39 11.81 -2.90 9.19
C SER A 39 10.43 -2.43 9.65
N GLU A 40 9.50 -2.37 8.72
CA GLU A 40 8.06 -2.38 9.02
C GLU A 40 7.48 -3.70 8.55
N LYS A 41 6.72 -4.36 9.43
CA LYS A 41 6.04 -5.61 9.09
C LYS A 41 4.54 -5.38 9.02
N GLN A 42 3.92 -5.96 8.00
CA GLN A 42 2.49 -5.85 7.75
C GLN A 42 1.90 -7.24 7.52
N HIS A 43 0.83 -7.52 8.23
CA HIS A 43 0.02 -8.72 8.08
C HIS A 43 -1.38 -8.31 7.58
N ILE A 44 -1.84 -8.92 6.49
CA ILE A 44 -3.18 -8.75 5.94
C ILE A 44 -3.87 -10.12 5.94
N ARG A 45 -5.11 -10.20 6.44
CA ARG A 45 -5.93 -11.40 6.37
C ARG A 45 -7.29 -11.05 5.79
N PHE A 46 -7.70 -11.77 4.75
CA PHE A 46 -9.02 -11.64 4.16
C PHE A 46 -10.05 -12.36 5.04
N LEU A 47 -11.15 -11.69 5.32
CA LEU A 47 -12.25 -12.17 6.16
C LEU A 47 -13.44 -12.62 5.31
N GLU A 48 -13.68 -11.91 4.20
CA GLU A 48 -14.78 -12.15 3.27
C GLU A 48 -14.38 -11.75 1.84
N PRO A 49 -14.99 -12.36 0.81
CA PRO A 49 -15.98 -13.44 0.84
C PRO A 49 -15.37 -14.80 1.14
N GLY A 50 -16.22 -15.84 1.25
CA GLY A 50 -15.83 -17.17 1.71
C GLY A 50 -14.75 -17.87 0.87
N ASP A 51 -14.71 -17.62 -0.44
CA ASP A 51 -13.74 -18.21 -1.39
C ASP A 51 -12.29 -17.76 -1.16
N ILE A 52 -12.10 -16.59 -0.53
CA ILE A 52 -10.76 -16.06 -0.18
C ILE A 52 -10.54 -15.94 1.34
N ARG A 53 -11.55 -16.34 2.14
CA ARG A 53 -11.46 -16.26 3.61
C ARG A 53 -10.18 -16.94 4.11
N ASN A 54 -9.51 -16.29 5.06
CA ASN A 54 -8.23 -16.69 5.64
C ASN A 54 -7.03 -16.68 4.67
N THR A 55 -7.18 -16.26 3.40
CA THR A 55 -6.01 -15.89 2.61
C THR A 55 -5.27 -14.78 3.35
N ALA A 56 -3.97 -14.95 3.55
CA ALA A 56 -3.18 -13.99 4.31
C ALA A 56 -1.90 -13.60 3.57
N TYR A 57 -1.51 -12.34 3.73
CA TYR A 57 -0.25 -11.80 3.22
C TYR A 57 0.58 -11.29 4.39
N LEU A 58 1.87 -11.51 4.30
CA LEU A 58 2.87 -10.95 5.21
C LEU A 58 3.91 -10.22 4.40
N THR A 59 4.23 -8.99 4.77
CA THR A 59 5.32 -8.21 4.17
C THR A 59 6.29 -7.75 5.25
N TRP A 60 7.58 -7.81 4.94
CA TRP A 60 8.64 -7.19 5.72
C TRP A 60 9.34 -6.17 4.81
N SER A 61 9.11 -4.89 5.04
CA SER A 61 9.74 -3.79 4.32
C SER A 61 10.95 -3.32 5.10
N TYR A 62 12.15 -3.50 4.53
CA TYR A 62 13.41 -3.19 5.20
C TYR A 62 13.82 -1.74 4.94
N ARG A 63 14.39 -1.10 5.99
CA ARG A 63 14.99 0.23 5.87
C ARG A 63 16.27 0.23 5.04
N ASP A 64 17.05 -0.86 5.10
CA ASP A 64 18.20 -1.05 4.22
C ASP A 64 17.72 -1.25 2.78
N ILE A 65 17.96 -0.26 1.92
CA ILE A 65 17.53 -0.25 0.51
C ILE A 65 18.22 -1.32 -0.33
N ASN A 66 19.37 -1.84 0.11
CA ASN A 66 20.07 -2.92 -0.57
C ASN A 66 19.44 -4.29 -0.28
N LYS A 67 18.65 -4.39 0.79
CA LYS A 67 17.91 -5.59 1.15
C LYS A 67 16.54 -5.58 0.48
N ASP A 68 16.23 -6.65 -0.27
CA ASP A 68 14.93 -6.82 -0.87
C ASP A 68 13.88 -7.10 0.20
N ASP A 69 12.74 -6.41 0.09
CA ASP A 69 11.60 -6.69 0.96
C ASP A 69 11.16 -8.14 0.82
N ASP A 70 10.70 -8.73 1.90
CA ASP A 70 10.13 -10.06 1.90
C ASP A 70 8.60 -10.01 1.85
N MET A 71 8.01 -10.92 1.09
CA MET A 71 6.57 -11.07 1.02
C MET A 71 6.18 -12.54 0.96
N TRP A 72 5.16 -12.91 1.72
CA TRP A 72 4.58 -14.25 1.72
C TRP A 72 3.07 -14.17 1.55
N VAL A 73 2.51 -15.23 0.96
CA VAL A 73 1.07 -15.44 0.87
C VAL A 73 0.74 -16.83 1.41
N TYR A 74 -0.28 -16.91 2.23
CA TYR A 74 -0.95 -18.14 2.62
C TYR A 74 -2.24 -18.28 1.84
N MET A 75 -2.42 -19.42 1.19
CA MET A 75 -3.64 -19.81 0.48
C MET A 75 -4.26 -21.01 1.18
N PRO A 76 -5.41 -20.84 1.86
CA PRO A 76 -6.05 -21.93 2.61
C PRO A 76 -6.38 -23.14 1.76
N ALA A 77 -6.85 -22.94 0.52
CA ALA A 77 -7.18 -24.03 -0.42
C ALA A 77 -5.99 -24.95 -0.71
N GLU A 78 -4.77 -24.43 -0.65
CA GLU A 78 -3.54 -25.21 -0.87
C GLU A 78 -2.86 -25.59 0.45
N SER A 79 -3.34 -25.06 1.59
CA SER A 79 -2.71 -25.18 2.92
C SER A 79 -1.21 -24.83 2.93
N LEU A 80 -0.80 -23.93 2.04
CA LEU A 80 0.59 -23.61 1.76
C LEU A 80 0.91 -22.13 1.95
N VAL A 81 2.06 -21.87 2.60
CA VAL A 81 2.69 -20.54 2.62
C VAL A 81 3.75 -20.49 1.53
N ARG A 82 3.62 -19.55 0.61
CA ARG A 82 4.58 -19.31 -0.47
C ARG A 82 5.24 -17.94 -0.31
N ARG A 83 6.54 -17.86 -0.56
CA ARG A 83 7.24 -16.59 -0.68
C ARG A 83 6.99 -16.02 -2.08
N ILE A 84 6.58 -14.75 -2.12
CA ILE A 84 6.45 -13.97 -3.35
C ILE A 84 7.78 -13.24 -3.57
N SER A 85 8.49 -13.55 -4.65
CA SER A 85 9.82 -13.01 -4.92
C SER A 85 9.96 -12.48 -6.35
N GLY A 86 10.92 -11.60 -6.58
CA GLY A 86 11.29 -11.08 -7.89
C GLY A 86 10.11 -10.54 -8.68
N GLY A 87 9.95 -11.03 -9.92
CA GLY A 87 8.88 -10.59 -10.83
C GLY A 87 7.45 -10.79 -10.32
N SER A 88 7.23 -11.72 -9.38
CA SER A 88 5.89 -11.95 -8.80
C SER A 88 5.41 -10.79 -7.92
N LYS A 89 6.33 -9.97 -7.36
CA LYS A 89 5.97 -8.73 -6.65
C LYS A 89 5.35 -7.68 -7.58
N LYS A 90 5.70 -7.74 -8.86
CA LYS A 90 5.17 -6.88 -9.92
C LYS A 90 3.75 -7.26 -10.34
N GLY A 91 3.31 -8.46 -10.00
CA GLY A 91 1.96 -8.95 -10.30
C GLY A 91 0.87 -8.26 -9.50
N SER A 92 -0.38 -8.39 -9.98
CA SER A 92 -1.57 -7.80 -9.34
C SER A 92 -1.81 -8.41 -7.95
N PHE A 93 -2.06 -7.54 -6.96
CA PHE A 93 -2.53 -7.94 -5.65
C PHE A 93 -4.00 -8.36 -5.72
N MET A 94 -4.25 -9.66 -5.54
CA MET A 94 -5.62 -10.22 -5.49
C MET A 94 -6.52 -9.78 -6.65
N ARG A 95 -5.97 -9.68 -7.86
CA ARG A 95 -6.68 -9.19 -9.06
C ARG A 95 -7.22 -7.77 -8.97
N SER A 96 -6.68 -6.94 -8.08
CA SER A 96 -6.99 -5.52 -7.97
C SER A 96 -6.11 -4.69 -8.91
N ASP A 97 -6.32 -3.36 -8.94
CA ASP A 97 -5.46 -2.42 -9.66
C ASP A 97 -4.12 -2.18 -8.94
N TYR A 98 -4.00 -2.61 -7.68
CA TYR A 98 -2.73 -2.60 -6.96
C TYR A 98 -1.84 -3.75 -7.42
N ALA A 99 -0.55 -3.49 -7.58
CA ALA A 99 0.46 -4.53 -7.63
C ALA A 99 0.82 -5.00 -6.20
N ASN A 100 1.45 -6.16 -6.07
CA ASN A 100 1.92 -6.63 -4.76
C ASN A 100 2.93 -5.64 -4.13
N GLU A 101 3.75 -4.95 -4.94
CA GLU A 101 4.66 -3.90 -4.45
C GLU A 101 3.92 -2.66 -3.92
N ASP A 102 2.70 -2.36 -4.41
CA ASP A 102 1.94 -1.16 -4.02
C ASP A 102 1.32 -1.28 -2.61
N ILE A 103 1.18 -2.49 -2.09
CA ILE A 103 0.65 -2.72 -0.74
C ILE A 103 1.72 -2.76 0.35
N SER A 104 2.98 -2.83 -0.01
CA SER A 104 4.13 -2.77 0.89
C SER A 104 4.51 -1.32 1.18
N ARG A 105 5.07 -1.06 2.36
CA ARG A 105 5.69 0.24 2.62
C ARG A 105 6.86 0.44 1.66
N ARG A 106 6.90 1.60 1.00
CA ARG A 106 8.06 2.03 0.25
C ARG A 106 8.86 3.01 1.11
N GLU A 107 10.06 2.62 1.49
CA GLU A 107 10.98 3.49 2.23
C GLU A 107 11.42 4.67 1.37
N VAL A 108 11.59 5.85 2.00
CA VAL A 108 11.93 7.10 1.30
C VAL A 108 13.23 6.97 0.51
N ASP A 109 14.23 6.33 1.10
CA ASP A 109 15.57 6.19 0.49
C ASP A 109 15.60 5.24 -0.73
N LYS A 110 14.48 4.53 -1.03
CA LYS A 110 14.35 3.72 -2.26
C LYS A 110 14.14 4.56 -3.52
N ASP A 111 13.90 5.86 -3.37
CA ASP A 111 13.74 6.81 -4.48
C ASP A 111 14.66 8.02 -4.31
N THR A 112 15.03 8.63 -5.43
CA THR A 112 15.55 10.00 -5.49
C THR A 112 14.42 10.95 -5.81
N TYR A 113 14.47 12.17 -5.27
CA TYR A 113 13.36 13.12 -5.39
C TYR A 113 13.81 14.42 -6.05
N THR A 114 12.96 14.95 -6.92
CA THR A 114 13.06 16.30 -7.48
C THR A 114 11.80 17.06 -7.15
N LEU A 115 11.95 18.23 -6.52
CA LEU A 115 10.84 19.14 -6.26
C LEU A 115 10.42 19.79 -7.58
N LEU A 116 9.15 19.68 -7.91
CA LEU A 116 8.52 20.35 -9.05
C LEU A 116 7.76 21.60 -8.55
N PRO A 117 7.30 22.48 -9.48
CA PRO A 117 6.43 23.58 -9.09
C PRO A 117 5.21 23.10 -8.32
N ASP A 118 4.86 23.83 -7.27
CA ASP A 118 3.67 23.57 -6.46
C ASP A 118 2.39 23.65 -7.30
N GLU A 119 1.41 22.82 -6.99
CA GLU A 119 0.11 22.79 -7.67
C GLU A 119 -1.04 22.77 -6.65
N ALA A 120 -2.17 23.36 -7.00
CA ALA A 120 -3.40 23.17 -6.25
C ALA A 120 -4.20 21.99 -6.82
N LEU A 121 -4.53 21.02 -5.96
CA LEU A 121 -5.35 19.87 -6.32
C LEU A 121 -6.70 19.96 -5.61
N SER A 122 -7.78 20.15 -6.38
CA SER A 122 -9.13 20.35 -5.83
C SER A 122 -9.20 21.44 -4.75
N GLY A 123 -8.49 22.55 -4.97
CA GLY A 123 -8.46 23.69 -4.05
C GLY A 123 -7.54 23.56 -2.84
N VAL A 124 -6.73 22.48 -2.78
CA VAL A 124 -5.74 22.27 -1.72
C VAL A 124 -4.34 22.42 -2.28
N ASP A 125 -3.53 23.31 -1.68
CA ASP A 125 -2.13 23.50 -2.08
C ASP A 125 -1.29 22.26 -1.79
N CYS A 126 -0.52 21.84 -2.78
CA CYS A 126 0.33 20.68 -2.71
C CYS A 126 1.77 21.01 -3.11
N HIS A 127 2.72 20.40 -2.41
CA HIS A 127 4.05 20.18 -2.97
C HIS A 127 4.00 19.05 -3.97
N VAL A 128 4.69 19.22 -5.10
CA VAL A 128 4.76 18.20 -6.15
C VAL A 128 6.17 17.66 -6.24
N LEU A 129 6.30 16.34 -6.18
CA LEU A 129 7.60 15.66 -6.23
C LEU A 129 7.63 14.67 -7.40
N GLU A 130 8.71 14.68 -8.18
CA GLU A 130 9.07 13.53 -9.02
C GLU A 130 9.94 12.59 -8.19
N ALA A 131 9.54 11.32 -8.08
CA ALA A 131 10.28 10.26 -7.40
C ALA A 131 10.74 9.22 -8.43
N LYS A 132 12.05 8.94 -8.48
CA LYS A 132 12.65 7.92 -9.35
C LYS A 132 13.31 6.85 -8.50
N ALA A 133 13.07 5.58 -8.82
CA ALA A 133 13.65 4.46 -8.09
C ALA A 133 15.18 4.44 -8.20
N VAL A 134 15.87 4.23 -7.07
CA VAL A 134 17.33 3.99 -7.03
C VAL A 134 17.66 2.68 -7.77
N PHE A 135 16.77 1.68 -7.68
CA PHE A 135 16.89 0.39 -8.36
C PHE A 135 15.68 0.19 -9.29
N PRO A 136 15.68 0.75 -10.52
CA PRO A 136 14.51 0.72 -11.41
C PRO A 136 14.11 -0.69 -11.86
N GLU A 137 15.05 -1.63 -11.90
CA GLU A 137 14.79 -3.04 -12.23
C GLU A 137 13.96 -3.77 -11.16
N LYS A 138 13.93 -3.26 -9.92
CA LYS A 138 13.20 -3.86 -8.79
C LYS A 138 11.76 -3.40 -8.68
N THR A 139 11.28 -2.49 -9.53
CA THR A 139 9.92 -1.95 -9.49
C THR A 139 9.25 -1.97 -10.87
N ASN A 140 7.92 -1.90 -10.91
CA ASN A 140 7.15 -1.72 -12.14
C ASN A 140 7.28 -0.30 -12.72
N TYR A 141 7.71 0.67 -11.91
CA TYR A 141 7.54 2.07 -12.21
C TYR A 141 8.88 2.74 -12.46
N SER A 142 9.01 3.42 -13.62
CA SER A 142 10.17 4.25 -13.93
C SER A 142 10.22 5.49 -13.05
N LYS A 143 9.06 6.06 -12.76
CA LYS A 143 8.90 7.21 -11.86
C LYS A 143 7.49 7.30 -11.29
N ARG A 144 7.34 8.13 -10.27
CA ARG A 144 6.07 8.56 -9.69
C ARG A 144 6.05 10.08 -9.60
N ILE A 145 4.88 10.71 -9.84
CA ILE A 145 4.64 12.10 -9.48
C ILE A 145 3.72 12.10 -8.28
N ILE A 146 4.12 12.79 -7.21
CA ILE A 146 3.47 12.71 -5.91
C ILE A 146 3.05 14.13 -5.50
N TRP A 147 1.75 14.32 -5.27
CA TRP A 147 1.20 15.54 -4.69
C TRP A 147 1.03 15.37 -3.20
N ILE A 148 1.70 16.19 -2.41
CA ILE A 148 1.66 16.17 -0.94
C ILE A 148 0.98 17.44 -0.46
N ARG A 149 -0.12 17.31 0.25
CA ARG A 149 -0.86 18.39 0.87
C ARG A 149 0.02 19.16 1.84
N LYS A 150 0.07 20.49 1.69
CA LYS A 150 0.90 21.37 2.53
C LYS A 150 0.37 21.50 3.96
N ASP A 151 -0.94 21.39 4.15
CA ASP A 151 -1.61 21.58 5.44
C ASP A 151 -1.42 20.40 6.41
N ILE A 152 -1.41 19.16 5.91
CA ILE A 152 -1.34 17.95 6.74
C ILE A 152 -0.20 17.00 6.37
N TRP A 153 0.61 17.33 5.36
CA TRP A 153 1.77 16.56 4.89
C TRP A 153 1.46 15.10 4.46
N LEU A 154 0.22 14.84 4.05
CA LEU A 154 -0.19 13.56 3.50
C LEU A 154 -0.30 13.63 1.97
N PRO A 155 -0.10 12.50 1.26
CA PRO A 155 -0.31 12.48 -0.19
C PRO A 155 -1.78 12.74 -0.51
N ALA A 156 -2.02 13.53 -1.56
CA ALA A 156 -3.33 13.73 -2.17
C ALA A 156 -3.50 12.84 -3.40
N LYS A 157 -2.40 12.67 -4.16
CA LYS A 157 -2.41 11.92 -5.41
C LYS A 157 -1.01 11.39 -5.72
N ILE A 158 -0.95 10.24 -6.40
CA ILE A 158 0.26 9.69 -7.01
C ILE A 158 -0.08 9.23 -8.43
N ASP A 159 0.66 9.73 -9.43
CA ASP A 159 0.67 9.21 -10.78
C ASP A 159 1.87 8.27 -10.95
N PHE A 160 1.64 7.07 -11.45
CA PHE A 160 2.66 6.06 -11.70
C PHE A 160 2.96 5.97 -13.19
N TYR A 161 4.22 5.84 -13.53
CA TYR A 161 4.70 5.70 -14.90
C TYR A 161 5.42 4.37 -15.07
N ASP A 162 5.06 3.63 -16.12
CA ASP A 162 5.68 2.35 -16.45
C ASP A 162 7.15 2.50 -16.87
N GLN A 163 7.82 1.40 -17.17
CA GLN A 163 9.22 1.42 -17.60
C GLN A 163 9.40 2.07 -18.98
N GLY A 164 8.33 2.19 -19.77
CA GLY A 164 8.31 2.94 -21.05
C GLY A 164 8.07 4.44 -20.87
N GLY A 165 7.86 4.91 -19.62
CA GLY A 165 7.59 6.31 -19.33
C GLY A 165 6.13 6.73 -19.57
N ASN A 166 5.21 5.80 -19.80
CA ASN A 166 3.78 6.09 -19.97
C ASN A 166 3.08 6.09 -18.60
N ARG A 167 2.18 7.03 -18.39
CA ARG A 167 1.33 7.02 -17.19
C ARG A 167 0.42 5.79 -17.22
N CYS A 168 0.59 4.90 -16.24
CA CYS A 168 -0.09 3.61 -16.21
C CYS A 168 -1.10 3.47 -15.09
N LYS A 169 -0.93 4.19 -13.96
CA LYS A 169 -1.87 4.19 -12.82
C LYS A 169 -1.99 5.56 -12.19
N GLU A 170 -3.12 5.76 -11.51
CA GLU A 170 -3.41 6.91 -10.67
C GLU A 170 -3.90 6.44 -9.31
N LEU A 171 -3.31 6.92 -8.23
CA LEU A 171 -3.77 6.69 -6.86
C LEU A 171 -4.19 8.02 -6.25
N VAL A 172 -5.45 8.13 -5.84
CA VAL A 172 -6.02 9.31 -5.19
C VAL A 172 -6.36 8.97 -3.75
N PHE A 173 -5.97 9.85 -2.83
CA PHE A 173 -6.24 9.73 -1.41
C PHE A 173 -7.37 10.65 -0.99
N GLY A 174 -8.13 10.25 0.03
CA GLY A 174 -9.24 11.01 0.57
C GLY A 174 -9.71 10.52 1.93
N GLY A 175 -10.81 11.12 2.43
CA GLY A 175 -11.34 10.77 3.73
C GLY A 175 -10.37 11.09 4.88
N TYR A 176 -9.64 12.21 4.77
CA TYR A 176 -8.65 12.60 5.77
C TYR A 176 -9.29 12.88 7.12
N LYS A 177 -8.76 12.22 8.15
CA LYS A 177 -9.21 12.36 9.54
C LYS A 177 -8.01 12.32 10.47
N GLU A 178 -8.09 13.07 11.55
CA GLU A 178 -7.17 12.92 12.66
C GLU A 178 -7.74 11.85 13.62
N ILE A 179 -7.00 10.76 13.81
CA ILE A 179 -7.40 9.63 14.64
C ILE A 179 -6.30 9.39 15.67
N GLN A 180 -6.60 9.53 16.94
CA GLN A 180 -5.62 9.41 18.03
C GLN A 180 -4.39 10.34 17.84
N GLY A 181 -4.61 11.57 17.32
CA GLY A 181 -3.54 12.53 17.04
C GLY A 181 -2.74 12.25 15.78
N ILE A 182 -3.15 11.29 14.94
CA ILE A 182 -2.47 10.91 13.70
C ILE A 182 -3.37 11.19 12.50
N TRP A 183 -2.93 12.09 11.62
CA TRP A 183 -3.62 12.33 10.36
C TRP A 183 -3.59 11.09 9.46
N SER A 184 -4.76 10.68 9.00
CA SER A 184 -4.94 9.44 8.24
C SER A 184 -5.82 9.66 7.03
N ALA A 185 -5.38 9.19 5.85
CA ALA A 185 -6.22 9.10 4.66
C ALA A 185 -6.99 7.77 4.74
N THR A 186 -8.29 7.83 5.01
CA THR A 186 -9.11 6.62 5.23
C THR A 186 -9.64 6.00 3.94
N ARG A 187 -9.43 6.66 2.79
CA ARG A 187 -9.84 6.17 1.49
C ARG A 187 -8.73 6.34 0.47
N GLN A 188 -8.50 5.31 -0.32
CA GLN A 188 -7.56 5.30 -1.43
C GLN A 188 -8.25 4.72 -2.66
N ARG A 189 -8.07 5.34 -3.83
CA ARG A 189 -8.62 4.87 -5.10
C ARG A 189 -7.51 4.74 -6.12
N MET A 190 -7.18 3.51 -6.50
CA MET A 190 -6.25 3.20 -7.58
C MET A 190 -7.03 2.98 -8.87
N ARG A 191 -6.60 3.60 -9.96
CA ARG A 191 -7.12 3.39 -11.31
C ARG A 191 -6.00 2.96 -12.25
N THR A 192 -6.28 2.02 -13.12
CA THR A 192 -5.42 1.67 -14.25
C THR A 192 -5.77 2.57 -15.42
N VAL A 193 -4.79 3.32 -15.95
CA VAL A 193 -5.01 4.24 -17.07
C VAL A 193 -5.33 3.45 -18.35
N GLY A 194 -6.33 3.91 -19.08
CA GLY A 194 -6.80 3.23 -20.31
C GLY A 194 -7.64 1.98 -20.08
N SER A 195 -8.01 1.70 -18.83
CA SER A 195 -8.88 0.59 -18.43
C SER A 195 -10.11 1.13 -17.70
N ASP A 196 -11.24 0.43 -17.82
CA ASP A 196 -12.45 0.68 -17.02
C ASP A 196 -12.38 -0.12 -15.71
N SER A 197 -11.26 0.02 -15.01
CA SER A 197 -10.96 -0.68 -13.75
C SER A 197 -10.50 0.31 -12.70
N GLU A 198 -11.06 0.18 -11.50
CA GLU A 198 -10.60 0.89 -10.30
C GLU A 198 -10.72 -0.01 -9.07
N THR A 199 -9.82 0.19 -8.13
CA THR A 199 -9.87 -0.45 -6.81
C THR A 199 -9.86 0.62 -5.72
N ILE A 200 -10.86 0.56 -4.84
CA ILE A 200 -10.97 1.46 -3.69
C ILE A 200 -10.61 0.66 -2.44
N MET A 201 -9.70 1.20 -1.63
CA MET A 201 -9.44 0.72 -0.27
C MET A 201 -9.99 1.72 0.73
N GLU A 202 -10.78 1.22 1.68
CA GLU A 202 -11.40 2.03 2.73
C GLU A 202 -11.04 1.45 4.11
N ILE A 203 -10.48 2.28 4.97
CA ILE A 203 -10.32 1.98 6.38
C ILE A 203 -11.68 2.21 7.05
N ARG A 204 -12.24 1.16 7.63
CA ARG A 204 -13.50 1.21 8.38
C ARG A 204 -13.25 1.56 9.83
N GLU A 205 -12.26 0.91 10.41
CA GLU A 205 -11.82 1.13 11.77
C GLU A 205 -10.29 1.08 11.81
N VAL A 206 -9.69 1.88 12.67
CA VAL A 206 -8.27 1.84 12.96
C VAL A 206 -8.02 2.15 14.42
N ALA A 207 -7.12 1.39 15.02
CA ALA A 207 -6.56 1.66 16.34
C ALA A 207 -5.02 1.75 16.20
N TYR A 208 -4.47 2.88 16.63
CA TYR A 208 -3.02 3.10 16.64
C TYR A 208 -2.45 2.79 18.02
N ASN A 209 -1.18 2.39 18.03
CA ASN A 209 -0.39 2.16 19.24
C ASN A 209 -0.99 1.13 20.21
N THR A 210 -1.82 0.23 19.69
CA THR A 210 -2.33 -0.92 20.46
C THR A 210 -1.28 -2.03 20.50
N PRO A 211 -1.24 -2.83 21.58
CA PRO A 211 -0.37 -4.00 21.65
C PRO A 211 -0.70 -5.00 20.54
N ILE A 212 0.30 -5.39 19.76
CA ILE A 212 0.18 -6.43 18.74
C ILE A 212 1.27 -7.46 19.00
N ALA A 213 0.87 -8.73 19.15
CA ALA A 213 1.80 -9.84 19.32
C ALA A 213 2.72 -9.98 18.10
N GLU A 214 3.98 -10.30 18.32
CA GLU A 214 4.99 -10.31 17.23
C GLU A 214 4.96 -11.58 16.40
N ASP A 215 4.42 -12.66 16.94
CA ASP A 215 4.31 -13.96 16.27
C ASP A 215 3.45 -13.90 15.00
N ILE A 216 2.42 -13.04 14.96
CA ILE A 216 1.60 -12.87 13.74
C ILE A 216 2.42 -12.36 12.53
N PHE A 217 3.60 -11.80 12.78
CA PHE A 217 4.52 -11.33 11.73
C PHE A 217 5.57 -12.38 11.35
N LEU A 218 5.38 -13.64 11.71
CA LEU A 218 6.22 -14.75 11.31
C LEU A 218 5.57 -15.53 10.16
N PRO A 219 6.33 -15.92 9.12
CA PRO A 219 5.77 -16.66 7.98
C PRO A 219 5.06 -17.95 8.36
N GLN A 220 5.56 -18.66 9.38
CA GLN A 220 4.97 -19.92 9.88
C GLN A 220 3.59 -19.71 10.52
N ASP A 221 3.31 -18.51 11.02
CA ASP A 221 2.07 -18.18 11.72
C ASP A 221 0.98 -17.66 10.79
N LEU A 222 1.27 -17.45 9.50
CA LEU A 222 0.27 -17.08 8.49
C LEU A 222 -0.90 -18.07 8.37
N LYS A 223 -0.70 -19.32 8.78
CA LYS A 223 -1.72 -20.39 8.75
C LYS A 223 -2.76 -20.29 9.88
N ARG A 224 -2.49 -19.52 10.94
CA ARG A 224 -3.32 -19.40 12.14
C ARG A 224 -4.45 -18.43 12.00
#